data_1775cf788b0707eba712df47678cfd45
#
_entry.id   1775cf788b0707eba712df47678cfd45
#
_cell.length_a   1.000
_cell.length_b   1.000
_cell.length_c   1.000
_cell.angle_alpha   90.00
_cell.angle_beta   90.00
_cell.angle_gamma   90.00
#
_symmetry.space_group_name_H-M   'P 1'
#
loop_
_entity.id
_entity.type
_entity.pdbx_description
1 polymer ?
#
loop_
_entity_poly.entity_id
_entity_poly.type
_entity_poly.pdbx_seq_one_letter_code
_entity_poly.pdbx_strand_id
1 'polypeptide(L)'
;MQRELDMSVPLQTVPGENGLPIFGHAIHFIRDCNKLFEHMSNKYGPIYSNKYFKVNSVHLLSPEGNEFILLDREKNFSSKLAWNHTLEKLFPNGLMLRDGDEHRHHRRLLGAPFKATALKPTLIA
;
A
#
# COMPACT_ATOMS: atom_id res chain seq x y z
N MET A 1 -11.24 -20.49 2.70
CA MET A 1 -9.83 -20.85 2.95
C MET A 1 -9.03 -19.56 2.92
N GLN A 2 -8.75 -18.96 4.09
CA GLN A 2 -7.94 -17.76 4.20
C GLN A 2 -6.49 -18.15 3.88
N ARG A 3 -5.95 -17.64 2.78
CA ARG A 3 -4.50 -17.63 2.59
C ARG A 3 -3.95 -16.59 3.57
N GLU A 4 -3.37 -17.06 4.65
CA GLU A 4 -2.50 -16.25 5.48
C GLU A 4 -1.29 -15.88 4.60
N LEU A 5 -1.13 -14.59 4.34
CA LEU A 5 0.02 -14.10 3.58
C LEU A 5 1.26 -14.28 4.46
N ASP A 6 2.13 -15.20 4.06
CA ASP A 6 3.47 -15.25 4.61
C ASP A 6 4.28 -14.03 4.12
N MET A 7 4.24 -12.95 4.90
CA MET A 7 4.96 -11.72 4.61
C MET A 7 6.48 -11.86 4.80
N SER A 8 6.97 -13.05 5.11
CA SER A 8 8.39 -13.34 5.29
C SER A 8 9.06 -13.92 4.03
N VAL A 9 8.32 -14.13 2.94
CA VAL A 9 8.87 -14.69 1.69
C VAL A 9 10.04 -13.84 1.19
N PRO A 10 11.21 -14.43 0.95
CA PRO A 10 12.37 -13.69 0.48
C PRO A 10 12.16 -13.19 -0.95
N LEU A 11 12.37 -11.90 -1.16
CA LEU A 11 12.28 -11.24 -2.48
C LEU A 11 13.62 -11.36 -3.20
N GLN A 12 13.92 -12.54 -3.72
CA GLN A 12 15.25 -12.87 -4.28
C GLN A 12 15.60 -12.13 -5.58
N THR A 13 14.63 -11.56 -6.28
CA THR A 13 14.83 -10.97 -7.61
C THR A 13 14.78 -9.44 -7.64
N VAL A 14 14.31 -8.81 -6.57
CA VAL A 14 14.21 -7.34 -6.49
C VAL A 14 15.42 -6.78 -5.75
N PRO A 15 16.19 -5.84 -6.33
CA PRO A 15 17.33 -5.24 -5.66
C PRO A 15 16.90 -4.52 -4.37
N GLY A 16 17.73 -4.56 -3.34
CA GLY A 16 17.39 -3.93 -2.07
C GLY A 16 18.25 -4.37 -0.90
N GLU A 17 17.88 -3.93 0.29
CA GLU A 17 18.58 -4.28 1.52
C GLU A 17 17.63 -4.45 2.71
N ASN A 18 18.08 -5.27 3.67
CA ASN A 18 17.26 -5.59 4.83
C ASN A 18 17.36 -4.58 5.99
N GLY A 19 18.36 -3.69 5.96
CA GLY A 19 18.62 -2.76 7.06
C GLY A 19 19.10 -3.45 8.35
N LEU A 20 18.69 -2.94 9.50
CA LEU A 20 19.10 -3.46 10.81
C LEU A 20 18.52 -4.87 11.10
N PRO A 21 19.22 -5.72 11.86
CA PRO A 21 18.85 -7.14 12.03
C PRO A 21 17.42 -7.42 12.49
N ILE A 22 16.86 -6.60 13.41
CA ILE A 22 15.52 -6.81 13.97
C ILE A 22 14.53 -5.80 13.39
N PHE A 23 14.94 -4.54 13.31
CA PHE A 23 14.06 -3.42 12.95
C PHE A 23 14.00 -3.16 11.44
N GLY A 24 14.93 -3.72 10.67
CA GLY A 24 15.03 -3.38 9.24
C GLY A 24 15.24 -1.89 9.06
N HIS A 25 14.43 -1.28 8.22
CA HIS A 25 14.42 0.17 7.97
C HIS A 25 13.37 0.94 8.80
N ALA A 26 12.68 0.29 9.75
CA ALA A 26 11.58 0.91 10.49
C ALA A 26 11.99 2.20 11.21
N ILE A 27 13.17 2.23 11.84
CA ILE A 27 13.66 3.42 12.54
C ILE A 27 13.91 4.58 11.57
N HIS A 28 14.52 4.31 10.42
CA HIS A 28 14.75 5.32 9.38
C HIS A 28 13.43 5.83 8.80
N PHE A 29 12.48 4.94 8.58
CA PHE A 29 11.15 5.28 8.08
C PHE A 29 10.39 6.22 9.04
N ILE A 30 10.41 5.95 10.35
CA ILE A 30 9.74 6.78 11.35
C ILE A 30 10.41 8.16 11.48
N ARG A 31 11.73 8.23 11.36
CA ARG A 31 12.48 9.48 11.49
C ARG A 31 12.32 10.38 10.27
N ASP A 32 12.48 9.85 9.07
CA ASP A 32 12.37 10.59 7.82
C ASP A 32 12.17 9.63 6.64
N CYS A 33 10.92 9.34 6.32
CA CYS A 33 10.58 8.41 5.24
C CYS A 33 11.03 8.94 3.86
N ASN A 34 11.01 10.26 3.65
CA ASN A 34 11.39 10.84 2.37
C ASN A 34 12.89 10.64 2.08
N LYS A 35 13.74 10.89 3.06
CA LYS A 35 15.19 10.63 2.92
C LYS A 35 15.49 9.16 2.73
N LEU A 36 14.76 8.27 3.40
CA LEU A 36 14.91 6.84 3.17
C LEU A 36 14.56 6.47 1.74
N PHE A 37 13.42 6.95 1.21
CA PHE A 37 13.00 6.65 -0.16
C PHE A 37 13.95 7.24 -1.20
N GLU A 38 14.41 8.47 -1.01
CA GLU A 38 15.41 9.09 -1.86
C GLU A 38 16.73 8.31 -1.86
N HIS A 39 17.24 7.94 -0.69
CA HIS A 39 18.45 7.14 -0.56
C HIS A 39 18.32 5.78 -1.28
N MET A 40 17.24 5.07 -1.04
CA MET A 40 17.00 3.76 -1.62
C MET A 40 16.81 3.83 -3.13
N SER A 41 16.05 4.81 -3.63
CA SER A 41 15.83 4.98 -5.07
C SER A 41 17.09 5.40 -5.82
N ASN A 42 17.95 6.23 -5.21
CA ASN A 42 19.25 6.61 -5.78
C ASN A 42 20.22 5.42 -5.87
N LYS A 43 20.13 4.50 -4.89
CA LYS A 43 21.01 3.33 -4.79
C LYS A 43 20.57 2.15 -5.67
N TYR A 44 19.28 1.88 -5.71
CA TYR A 44 18.71 0.66 -6.32
C TYR A 44 17.81 0.93 -7.52
N GLY A 45 17.47 2.20 -7.79
CA GLY A 45 16.54 2.57 -8.84
C GLY A 45 15.09 2.70 -8.34
N PRO A 46 14.13 2.90 -9.27
CA PRO A 46 12.73 3.18 -8.92
C PRO A 46 11.96 1.97 -8.39
N ILE A 47 12.53 0.77 -8.48
CA ILE A 47 11.95 -0.47 -7.95
C ILE A 47 12.97 -1.11 -7.04
N TYR A 48 12.64 -1.21 -5.76
CA TYR A 48 13.53 -1.82 -4.78
C TYR A 48 12.74 -2.50 -3.66
N SER A 49 13.43 -3.41 -2.95
CA SER A 49 12.90 -4.08 -1.76
C SER A 49 13.59 -3.57 -0.50
N ASN A 50 12.85 -3.52 0.58
CA ASN A 50 13.40 -3.33 1.91
C ASN A 50 12.58 -4.09 2.96
N LYS A 51 13.06 -4.07 4.20
CA LYS A 51 12.44 -4.79 5.30
C LYS A 51 12.09 -3.83 6.44
N TYR A 52 10.87 -3.98 6.95
CA TYR A 52 10.40 -3.30 8.16
C TYR A 52 9.99 -4.36 9.17
N PHE A 53 10.76 -4.50 10.26
CA PHE A 53 10.61 -5.62 11.20
C PHE A 53 10.65 -6.97 10.47
N LYS A 54 9.55 -7.72 10.47
CA LYS A 54 9.41 -9.01 9.78
C LYS A 54 8.73 -8.90 8.41
N VAL A 55 8.33 -7.69 8.00
CA VAL A 55 7.60 -7.45 6.76
C VAL A 55 8.57 -7.10 5.64
N ASN A 56 8.56 -7.87 4.56
CA ASN A 56 9.26 -7.55 3.33
C ASN A 56 8.36 -6.63 2.48
N SER A 57 8.91 -5.54 1.97
CA SER A 57 8.19 -4.55 1.18
C SER A 57 8.90 -4.31 -0.14
N VAL A 58 8.13 -4.16 -1.21
CA VAL A 58 8.60 -3.68 -2.51
C VAL A 58 8.05 -2.29 -2.73
N HIS A 59 8.92 -1.37 -3.09
CA HIS A 59 8.58 0.00 -3.40
C HIS A 59 8.66 0.23 -4.91
N LEU A 60 7.62 0.82 -5.48
CA LEU A 60 7.54 1.20 -6.87
C LEU A 60 7.37 2.72 -6.94
N LEU A 61 8.43 3.44 -7.26
CA LEU A 61 8.48 4.91 -7.26
C LEU A 61 8.38 5.50 -8.68
N SER A 62 7.97 4.71 -9.68
CA SER A 62 7.77 5.20 -11.04
C SER A 62 6.28 5.35 -11.37
N PRO A 63 5.92 6.20 -12.35
CA PRO A 63 4.55 6.32 -12.85
C PRO A 63 3.98 4.98 -13.33
N GLU A 64 4.77 4.18 -14.03
CA GLU A 64 4.41 2.85 -14.53
C GLU A 64 4.15 1.87 -13.39
N GLY A 65 4.99 1.90 -12.34
CA GLY A 65 4.82 1.10 -11.13
C GLY A 65 3.54 1.48 -10.38
N ASN A 66 3.24 2.75 -10.29
CA ASN A 66 1.99 3.23 -9.70
C ASN A 66 0.77 2.81 -10.53
N GLU A 67 0.83 2.92 -11.86
CA GLU A 67 -0.23 2.45 -12.74
C GLU A 67 -0.46 0.95 -12.57
N PHE A 68 0.60 0.16 -12.50
CA PHE A 68 0.53 -1.30 -12.32
C PHE A 68 -0.22 -1.68 -11.02
N ILE A 69 0.11 -1.04 -9.89
CA ILE A 69 -0.57 -1.30 -8.61
C ILE A 69 -2.02 -0.79 -8.62
N LEU A 70 -2.24 0.44 -9.10
CA LEU A 70 -3.54 1.11 -8.97
C LEU A 70 -4.59 0.51 -9.91
N LEU A 71 -4.20 0.06 -11.09
CA LEU A 71 -5.12 -0.57 -12.03
C LEU A 71 -5.37 -2.03 -11.71
N ASP A 72 -4.38 -2.72 -11.15
CA ASP A 72 -4.44 -4.13 -10.74
C ASP A 72 -5.27 -5.01 -11.71
N ARG A 73 -4.93 -4.96 -12.99
CA ARG A 73 -5.70 -5.61 -14.07
C ARG A 73 -5.80 -7.12 -13.87
N GLU A 74 -4.79 -7.70 -13.28
CA GLU A 74 -4.70 -9.15 -13.01
C GLU A 74 -5.24 -9.55 -11.62
N LYS A 75 -5.66 -8.57 -10.81
CA LYS A 75 -6.17 -8.78 -9.44
C LYS A 75 -5.16 -9.50 -8.52
N ASN A 76 -3.89 -9.09 -8.62
CA ASN A 76 -2.79 -9.67 -7.85
C ASN A 76 -2.63 -9.03 -6.46
N PHE A 77 -3.22 -7.85 -6.23
CA PHE A 77 -3.05 -7.09 -5.00
C PHE A 77 -4.29 -7.15 -4.11
N SER A 78 -4.06 -7.20 -2.80
CA SER A 78 -5.11 -7.20 -1.79
C SER A 78 -4.86 -6.10 -0.78
N SER A 79 -5.70 -5.07 -0.79
CA SER A 79 -5.70 -4.04 0.24
C SER A 79 -6.12 -4.61 1.59
N LYS A 80 -7.07 -5.52 1.61
CA LYS A 80 -7.53 -6.20 2.82
C LYS A 80 -6.39 -6.89 3.55
N LEU A 81 -5.58 -7.69 2.85
CA LEU A 81 -4.47 -8.40 3.45
C LEU A 81 -3.39 -7.45 3.98
N ALA A 82 -3.13 -6.35 3.27
CA ALA A 82 -2.13 -5.37 3.68
C ALA A 82 -2.54 -4.60 4.94
N TRP A 83 -3.81 -4.20 5.06
CA TRP A 83 -4.28 -3.30 6.11
C TRP A 83 -5.00 -3.98 7.27
N ASN A 84 -5.34 -5.27 7.15
CA ASN A 84 -6.13 -5.99 8.14
C ASN A 84 -5.52 -5.90 9.55
N HIS A 85 -4.22 -6.12 9.68
CA HIS A 85 -3.53 -6.10 10.98
C HIS A 85 -3.57 -4.74 11.69
N THR A 86 -3.67 -3.65 10.92
CA THR A 86 -3.58 -2.29 11.48
C THR A 86 -4.95 -1.64 11.62
N LEU A 87 -5.80 -1.77 10.61
CA LEU A 87 -7.04 -1.00 10.51
C LEU A 87 -8.28 -1.77 10.95
N GLU A 88 -8.27 -3.09 10.98
CA GLU A 88 -9.47 -3.87 11.34
C GLU A 88 -9.99 -3.55 12.74
N LYS A 89 -9.07 -3.29 13.68
CA LYS A 89 -9.43 -2.94 15.05
C LYS A 89 -10.02 -1.53 15.21
N LEU A 90 -9.63 -0.62 14.30
CA LEU A 90 -10.07 0.78 14.32
C LEU A 90 -11.32 0.99 13.46
N PHE A 91 -11.36 0.37 12.31
CA PHE A 91 -12.42 0.54 11.30
C PHE A 91 -12.85 -0.82 10.74
N PRO A 92 -13.51 -1.67 11.54
CA PRO A 92 -13.96 -2.97 11.06
C PRO A 92 -14.86 -2.79 9.84
N ASN A 93 -14.62 -3.59 8.80
CA ASN A 93 -15.33 -3.50 7.52
C ASN A 93 -15.18 -2.18 6.73
N GLY A 94 -14.15 -1.39 7.04
CA GLY A 94 -13.81 -0.19 6.27
C GLY A 94 -13.53 -0.48 4.79
N LEU A 95 -13.64 0.54 3.93
CA LEU A 95 -13.42 0.39 2.49
C LEU A 95 -12.03 -0.17 2.15
N MET A 96 -10.99 0.21 2.90
CA MET A 96 -9.62 -0.27 2.72
C MET A 96 -9.42 -1.74 3.10
N LEU A 97 -10.37 -2.33 3.82
CA LEU A 97 -10.36 -3.74 4.24
C LEU A 97 -11.21 -4.62 3.31
N ARG A 98 -11.52 -4.15 2.12
CA ARG A 98 -12.32 -4.86 1.12
C ARG A 98 -11.56 -4.97 -0.19
N ASP A 99 -11.75 -6.08 -0.89
CA ASP A 99 -11.15 -6.34 -2.19
C ASP A 99 -12.22 -6.66 -3.24
N GLY A 100 -11.81 -6.68 -4.50
CA GLY A 100 -12.60 -7.18 -5.62
C GLY A 100 -13.94 -6.46 -5.83
N ASP A 101 -14.99 -7.23 -6.01
CA ASP A 101 -16.32 -6.70 -6.34
C ASP A 101 -16.97 -5.98 -5.15
N GLU A 102 -16.70 -6.42 -3.95
CA GLU A 102 -17.18 -5.79 -2.73
C GLU A 102 -16.59 -4.38 -2.57
N HIS A 103 -15.27 -4.24 -2.77
CA HIS A 103 -14.61 -2.93 -2.78
C HIS A 103 -15.19 -2.01 -3.86
N ARG A 104 -15.36 -2.52 -5.10
CA ARG A 104 -15.94 -1.75 -6.21
C ARG A 104 -17.37 -1.29 -5.94
N HIS A 105 -18.18 -2.15 -5.34
CA HIS A 105 -19.56 -1.82 -4.96
C HIS A 105 -19.59 -0.69 -3.93
N HIS A 106 -18.85 -0.82 -2.83
CA HIS A 106 -18.81 0.19 -1.76
C HIS A 106 -18.21 1.51 -2.25
N ARG A 107 -17.13 1.45 -3.04
CA ARG A 107 -16.53 2.66 -3.63
C ARG A 107 -17.50 3.41 -4.53
N ARG A 108 -18.34 2.69 -5.28
CA ARG A 108 -19.37 3.32 -6.12
C ARG A 108 -20.43 4.03 -5.30
N LEU A 109 -20.89 3.42 -4.22
CA LEU A 109 -21.86 4.01 -3.30
C LEU A 109 -21.27 5.25 -2.61
N LEU A 110 -20.08 5.14 -2.06
CA LEU A 110 -19.41 6.25 -1.38
C LEU A 110 -18.98 7.36 -2.34
N GLY A 111 -18.71 7.06 -3.60
CA GLY A 111 -18.31 8.06 -4.59
C GLY A 111 -19.47 8.95 -5.08
N ALA A 112 -20.72 8.56 -4.87
CA ALA A 112 -21.87 9.33 -5.34
C ALA A 112 -21.96 10.75 -4.71
N PRO A 113 -21.79 10.93 -3.39
CA PRO A 113 -21.81 12.24 -2.75
C PRO A 113 -20.64 13.17 -3.17
N PHE A 114 -19.54 12.61 -3.67
CA PHE A 114 -18.34 13.37 -4.08
C PHE A 114 -18.34 13.79 -5.55
N LYS A 115 -19.42 13.51 -6.29
CA LYS A 115 -19.55 14.02 -7.66
C LYS A 115 -19.71 15.53 -7.65
N ALA A 116 -19.16 16.22 -8.66
CA ALA A 116 -19.20 17.66 -8.78
C ALA A 116 -20.62 18.26 -8.66
N THR A 117 -21.62 17.53 -9.15
CA THR A 117 -23.05 17.92 -9.05
C THR A 117 -23.58 17.89 -7.61
N ALA A 118 -23.08 17.00 -6.77
CA ALA A 118 -23.48 16.90 -5.35
C ALA A 118 -22.73 17.90 -4.47
N LEU A 119 -21.49 18.29 -4.85
CA LEU A 119 -20.67 19.22 -4.08
C LEU A 119 -21.01 20.69 -4.35
N LYS A 120 -21.60 21.02 -5.50
CA LYS A 120 -21.98 22.41 -5.84
C LYS A 120 -22.80 23.13 -4.77
N PRO A 121 -23.86 22.55 -4.19
CA PRO A 121 -24.64 23.25 -3.16
C PRO A 121 -23.87 23.51 -1.88
N THR A 122 -22.89 22.68 -1.55
CA THR A 122 -22.10 22.77 -0.30
C THR A 122 -20.99 23.81 -0.38
N LEU A 123 -20.54 24.18 -1.59
CA LEU A 123 -19.48 25.17 -1.82
C LEU A 123 -20.02 26.61 -1.92
N ILE A 124 -21.35 26.80 -1.94
CA ILE A 124 -22.01 28.11 -2.09
C ILE A 124 -22.61 28.57 -0.75
N ALA A 125 -22.53 27.75 0.28
CA ALA A 125 -22.92 28.10 1.65
C ALA A 125 -21.71 28.55 2.45
#